data_3de4e6c8f1beb36c5e58dc7b22439df5
#
_entry.id   3de4e6c8f1beb36c5e58dc7b22439df5
#
_cell.length_a   1.000
_cell.length_b   1.000
_cell.length_c   1.000
_cell.angle_alpha   90.00
_cell.angle_beta   90.00
_cell.angle_gamma   90.00
#
_symmetry.space_group_name_H-M   'P 1'
#
loop_
_entity.id
_entity.type
_entity.pdbx_description
1 polymer ?
#
loop_
_entity_poly.entity_id
_entity_poly.type
_entity_poly.pdbx_seq_one_letter_code
_entity_poly.pdbx_strand_id
1 'polypeptide(L)'
;LRIRILGEDLVVFRNKQGSLGLLHLHCSHRNASLEFGVIEEQGLRCCYHGWLYDVDGTILETPAQDSKLSEKICHGAYPVVEYLGLIFAYMGPPDEQPDFPKWDTTMLPDVEMVPYSIHYPCNWLQICENTMDPWHTVFLHARVTDIHFGDTWGIAPVTQFYEKPHKIYATLTYRIEDKIWVRSQETISPSFSQVGAWWETGREEKYFKRASITKWTIPHDNEDCMIIAWRSFGPGIDPEGQGDRSMVGKNSVDFPGQTGQEPYEYRQRHPNDYEAQVSQGSINAHAAENLGSTDKGVAYLRRKLRRAIRAIQ
;
A
#
# COMPACT_ATOMS: atom_id res chain seq x y z
N LEU A 1 -7.89 -17.74 -0.69
CA LEU A 1 -6.63 -17.19 -1.18
C LEU A 1 -5.62 -17.11 -0.04
N ARG A 2 -4.43 -17.74 -0.21
CA ARG A 2 -3.32 -17.54 0.72
C ARG A 2 -2.69 -16.17 0.52
N ILE A 3 -2.36 -15.51 1.61
CA ILE A 3 -1.65 -14.23 1.65
C ILE A 3 -0.61 -14.26 2.76
N ARG A 4 0.41 -13.40 2.66
CA ARG A 4 1.38 -13.15 3.73
C ARG A 4 1.38 -11.66 4.05
N ILE A 5 1.20 -11.31 5.31
CA ILE A 5 1.13 -9.93 5.78
C ILE A 5 1.89 -9.83 7.10
N LEU A 6 2.80 -8.86 7.23
CA LEU A 6 3.58 -8.61 8.45
C LEU A 6 4.30 -9.85 8.99
N GLY A 7 4.73 -10.75 8.09
CA GLY A 7 5.39 -12.00 8.43
C GLY A 7 4.45 -13.17 8.75
N GLU A 8 3.14 -12.96 8.79
CA GLU A 8 2.14 -13.99 9.07
C GLU A 8 1.55 -14.61 7.81
N ASP A 9 1.48 -15.94 7.77
CA ASP A 9 0.81 -16.68 6.72
C ASP A 9 -0.69 -16.82 7.06
N LEU A 10 -1.53 -16.30 6.19
CA LEU A 10 -2.97 -16.18 6.39
C LEU A 10 -3.75 -16.76 5.20
N VAL A 11 -5.02 -17.07 5.43
CA VAL A 11 -5.99 -17.37 4.37
C VAL A 11 -7.16 -16.41 4.45
N VAL A 12 -7.41 -15.68 3.36
CA VAL A 12 -8.63 -14.87 3.19
C VAL A 12 -9.62 -15.64 2.34
N PHE A 13 -10.88 -15.65 2.77
CA PHE A 13 -11.96 -16.33 2.07
C PHE A 13 -13.29 -15.62 2.27
N ARG A 14 -14.24 -15.93 1.42
CA ARG A 14 -15.64 -15.56 1.59
C ARG A 14 -16.46 -16.83 1.67
N ASN A 15 -17.23 -17.00 2.74
CA ASN A 15 -18.14 -18.14 2.87
C ASN A 15 -19.32 -18.03 1.88
N LYS A 16 -20.15 -19.06 1.76
CA LYS A 16 -21.28 -19.05 0.83
C LYS A 16 -22.39 -18.08 1.23
N GLN A 17 -22.41 -17.61 2.47
CA GLN A 17 -23.32 -16.55 2.94
C GLN A 17 -22.83 -15.14 2.60
N GLY A 18 -21.61 -15.01 2.04
CA GLY A 18 -21.02 -13.73 1.66
C GLY A 18 -20.14 -13.07 2.73
N SER A 19 -20.00 -13.68 3.91
CA SER A 19 -19.16 -13.14 4.99
C SER A 19 -17.67 -13.37 4.70
N LEU A 20 -16.85 -12.35 4.96
CA LEU A 20 -15.39 -12.42 4.84
C LEU A 20 -14.75 -12.96 6.11
N GLY A 21 -13.76 -13.84 5.93
CA GLY A 21 -12.89 -14.31 7.00
C GLY A 21 -11.42 -14.16 6.65
N LEU A 22 -10.61 -13.88 7.65
CA LEU A 22 -9.15 -13.88 7.58
C LEU A 22 -8.61 -14.70 8.74
N LEU A 23 -8.11 -15.89 8.44
CA LEU A 23 -7.67 -16.87 9.43
C LEU A 23 -6.17 -17.13 9.29
N HIS A 24 -5.55 -17.61 10.38
CA HIS A 24 -4.23 -18.23 10.28
C HIS A 24 -4.26 -19.37 9.26
N LEU A 25 -3.21 -19.49 8.46
CA LEU A 25 -3.18 -20.42 7.34
C LEU A 25 -3.27 -21.90 7.75
N HIS A 26 -2.69 -22.25 8.89
CA HIS A 26 -2.48 -23.64 9.29
C HIS A 26 -3.56 -24.12 10.25
N CYS A 27 -4.33 -25.13 9.83
CA CYS A 27 -5.37 -25.78 10.60
C CYS A 27 -4.90 -26.18 12.02
N SER A 28 -5.63 -25.79 13.05
CA SER A 28 -5.32 -26.06 14.46
C SER A 28 -5.26 -27.55 14.82
N HIS A 29 -5.75 -28.46 13.93
CA HIS A 29 -5.68 -29.89 14.17
C HIS A 29 -4.24 -30.42 13.93
N ARG A 30 -3.76 -30.36 12.70
CA ARG A 30 -2.46 -30.92 12.27
C ARG A 30 -1.76 -30.10 11.20
N ASN A 31 -1.91 -28.77 11.23
CA ASN A 31 -1.20 -27.81 10.39
C ASN A 31 -1.39 -27.94 8.87
N ALA A 32 -2.46 -28.62 8.41
CA ALA A 32 -2.79 -28.59 7.00
C ALA A 32 -3.12 -27.16 6.55
N SER A 33 -2.67 -26.75 5.36
CA SER A 33 -2.95 -25.40 4.85
C SER A 33 -4.45 -25.27 4.52
N LEU A 34 -5.10 -24.28 5.10
CA LEU A 34 -6.51 -23.98 4.86
C LEU A 34 -6.77 -23.35 3.48
N GLU A 35 -5.72 -23.00 2.73
CA GLU A 35 -5.88 -22.57 1.32
C GLU A 35 -6.48 -23.66 0.43
N PHE A 36 -6.30 -24.92 0.83
CA PHE A 36 -6.90 -26.10 0.16
C PHE A 36 -8.25 -26.52 0.77
N GLY A 37 -8.79 -25.69 1.67
CA GLY A 37 -10.06 -25.95 2.33
C GLY A 37 -11.25 -25.79 1.40
N VAL A 38 -12.40 -26.33 1.84
CA VAL A 38 -13.67 -26.23 1.14
C VAL A 38 -14.51 -25.10 1.73
N ILE A 39 -14.95 -24.20 0.87
CA ILE A 39 -15.86 -23.10 1.26
C ILE A 39 -17.26 -23.69 1.50
N GLU A 40 -17.80 -23.44 2.69
CA GLU A 40 -19.14 -23.85 3.10
C GLU A 40 -20.04 -22.67 3.43
N GLU A 41 -21.30 -22.93 3.84
CA GLU A 41 -22.27 -21.90 4.17
C GLU A 41 -21.77 -20.99 5.29
N GLN A 42 -21.24 -21.56 6.36
CA GLN A 42 -20.82 -20.81 7.54
C GLN A 42 -19.32 -20.50 7.58
N GLY A 43 -18.48 -21.22 6.80
CA GLY A 43 -17.05 -21.03 6.96
C GLY A 43 -16.18 -21.81 5.99
N LEU A 44 -14.99 -22.18 6.48
CA LEU A 44 -13.93 -22.88 5.74
C LEU A 44 -13.63 -24.22 6.38
N ARG A 45 -13.88 -25.31 5.63
CA ARG A 45 -13.59 -26.67 6.08
C ARG A 45 -12.21 -27.12 5.66
N CYS A 46 -11.41 -27.56 6.61
CA CYS A 46 -10.11 -28.16 6.35
C CYS A 46 -10.26 -29.44 5.50
N CYS A 47 -9.50 -29.53 4.41
CA CYS A 47 -9.56 -30.66 3.48
C CYS A 47 -9.03 -31.98 4.08
N TYR A 48 -8.25 -31.92 5.18
CA TYR A 48 -7.56 -33.10 5.71
C TYR A 48 -8.45 -33.95 6.63
N HIS A 49 -9.04 -33.35 7.68
CA HIS A 49 -9.87 -34.07 8.65
C HIS A 49 -11.22 -33.39 8.92
N GLY A 50 -11.62 -32.45 8.07
CA GLY A 50 -12.94 -31.86 8.07
C GLY A 50 -13.26 -30.87 9.19
N TRP A 51 -12.27 -30.37 9.93
CA TRP A 51 -12.50 -29.29 10.91
C TRP A 51 -13.07 -28.08 10.20
N LEU A 52 -14.18 -27.55 10.70
CA LEU A 52 -14.86 -26.38 10.13
C LEU A 52 -14.62 -25.14 11.01
N TYR A 53 -14.16 -24.09 10.38
CA TYR A 53 -13.87 -22.79 11.01
C TYR A 53 -14.85 -21.75 10.50
N ASP A 54 -15.42 -20.97 11.42
CA ASP A 54 -16.17 -19.74 11.10
C ASP A 54 -15.21 -18.63 10.62
N VAL A 55 -15.77 -17.52 10.15
CA VAL A 55 -15.01 -16.35 9.67
C VAL A 55 -14.19 -15.66 10.78
N ASP A 56 -14.58 -15.84 12.04
CA ASP A 56 -13.90 -15.29 13.22
C ASP A 56 -12.93 -16.27 13.90
N GLY A 57 -12.72 -17.46 13.30
CA GLY A 57 -11.84 -18.50 13.83
C GLY A 57 -12.51 -19.45 14.84
N THR A 58 -13.79 -19.28 15.14
CA THR A 58 -14.55 -20.22 15.95
C THR A 58 -14.56 -21.59 15.25
N ILE A 59 -14.28 -22.65 16.00
CA ILE A 59 -14.31 -24.01 15.48
C ILE A 59 -15.74 -24.56 15.61
N LEU A 60 -16.44 -24.64 14.48
CA LEU A 60 -17.83 -25.07 14.42
C LEU A 60 -17.98 -26.58 14.51
N GLU A 61 -17.07 -27.33 13.89
CA GLU A 61 -17.12 -28.79 13.84
C GLU A 61 -15.72 -29.41 13.96
N THR A 62 -15.65 -30.50 14.73
CA THR A 62 -14.47 -31.37 14.85
C THR A 62 -14.90 -32.83 14.62
N PRO A 63 -15.06 -33.28 13.36
CA PRO A 63 -15.54 -34.62 13.06
C PRO A 63 -14.72 -35.70 13.77
N ALA A 64 -15.41 -36.71 14.30
CA ALA A 64 -14.83 -37.83 15.05
C ALA A 64 -14.07 -37.47 16.32
N GLN A 65 -14.25 -36.24 16.85
CA GLN A 65 -13.66 -35.80 18.13
C GLN A 65 -14.76 -35.52 19.18
N ASP A 66 -14.36 -35.45 20.44
CA ASP A 66 -15.26 -34.98 21.50
C ASP A 66 -15.68 -33.53 21.23
N SER A 67 -16.96 -33.20 21.31
CA SER A 67 -17.49 -31.85 21.13
C SER A 67 -16.85 -30.78 22.03
N LYS A 68 -16.36 -31.19 23.20
CA LYS A 68 -15.65 -30.31 24.13
C LYS A 68 -14.27 -29.86 23.65
N LEU A 69 -13.74 -30.47 22.60
CA LEU A 69 -12.42 -30.08 22.05
C LEU A 69 -12.51 -28.71 21.37
N SER A 70 -13.56 -28.45 20.61
CA SER A 70 -13.78 -27.15 19.92
C SER A 70 -13.91 -25.99 20.91
N GLU A 71 -14.46 -26.24 22.10
CA GLU A 71 -14.60 -25.20 23.15
C GLU A 71 -13.27 -24.77 23.77
N LYS A 72 -12.22 -25.58 23.63
CA LYS A 72 -10.90 -25.37 24.25
C LYS A 72 -9.85 -24.79 23.32
N ILE A 73 -10.15 -24.71 22.04
CA ILE A 73 -9.21 -24.30 21.00
C ILE A 73 -9.77 -23.08 20.29
N CYS A 74 -8.98 -22.01 20.21
CA CYS A 74 -9.25 -20.88 19.33
C CYS A 74 -8.33 -20.96 18.13
N HIS A 75 -8.87 -20.82 16.94
CA HIS A 75 -8.08 -20.64 15.72
C HIS A 75 -7.83 -19.15 15.50
N GLY A 76 -6.60 -18.77 15.15
CA GLY A 76 -6.25 -17.38 14.95
C GLY A 76 -7.02 -16.77 13.78
N ALA A 77 -7.60 -15.60 14.03
CA ALA A 77 -8.39 -14.84 13.06
C ALA A 77 -8.21 -13.34 13.29
N TYR A 78 -8.42 -12.58 12.23
CA TYR A 78 -8.40 -11.12 12.29
C TYR A 78 -9.72 -10.55 11.76
N PRO A 79 -10.32 -9.54 12.41
CA PRO A 79 -11.50 -8.86 11.90
C PRO A 79 -11.18 -8.14 10.59
N VAL A 80 -12.10 -8.26 9.63
CA VAL A 80 -11.94 -7.71 8.29
C VAL A 80 -13.14 -6.86 7.88
N VAL A 81 -12.86 -5.84 7.08
CA VAL A 81 -13.87 -4.97 6.45
C VAL A 81 -13.57 -4.84 4.96
N GLU A 82 -14.56 -5.02 4.12
CA GLU A 82 -14.46 -4.69 2.69
C GLU A 82 -14.92 -3.24 2.48
N TYR A 83 -14.08 -2.48 1.80
CA TYR A 83 -14.40 -1.09 1.48
C TYR A 83 -13.82 -0.70 0.13
N LEU A 84 -14.67 -0.26 -0.80
CA LEU A 84 -14.30 0.18 -2.16
C LEU A 84 -13.37 -0.80 -2.88
N GLY A 85 -13.68 -2.12 -2.80
CA GLY A 85 -12.96 -3.18 -3.49
C GLY A 85 -11.62 -3.59 -2.84
N LEU A 86 -11.28 -3.06 -1.68
CA LEU A 86 -10.17 -3.53 -0.85
C LEU A 86 -10.68 -4.18 0.43
N ILE A 87 -9.94 -5.16 0.92
CA ILE A 87 -10.17 -5.82 2.20
C ILE A 87 -9.16 -5.27 3.20
N PHE A 88 -9.64 -4.73 4.30
CA PHE A 88 -8.86 -4.22 5.42
C PHE A 88 -8.93 -5.18 6.59
N ALA A 89 -7.81 -5.45 7.22
CA ALA A 89 -7.73 -6.26 8.42
C ALA A 89 -7.20 -5.43 9.60
N TYR A 90 -7.76 -5.63 10.76
CA TYR A 90 -7.18 -5.12 12.00
C TYR A 90 -6.34 -6.23 12.64
N MET A 91 -5.04 -6.01 12.74
CA MET A 91 -4.06 -6.99 13.24
C MET A 91 -3.46 -6.59 14.60
N GLY A 92 -4.17 -5.75 15.36
CA GLY A 92 -3.79 -5.33 16.71
C GLY A 92 -4.54 -6.12 17.81
N PRO A 93 -4.34 -5.72 19.09
CA PRO A 93 -5.07 -6.31 20.22
C PRO A 93 -6.59 -6.18 20.03
N PRO A 94 -7.38 -7.24 20.24
CA PRO A 94 -8.84 -7.21 19.98
C PRO A 94 -9.58 -6.09 20.74
N ASP A 95 -9.17 -5.80 21.97
CA ASP A 95 -9.81 -4.78 22.82
C ASP A 95 -9.45 -3.34 22.42
N GLU A 96 -8.51 -3.17 21.50
CA GLU A 96 -8.04 -1.87 21.02
C GLU A 96 -8.47 -1.58 19.57
N GLN A 97 -9.37 -2.37 19.00
CA GLN A 97 -9.83 -2.17 17.63
C GLN A 97 -10.49 -0.79 17.46
N PRO A 98 -9.91 0.10 16.63
CA PRO A 98 -10.50 1.41 16.36
C PRO A 98 -11.70 1.29 15.41
N ASP A 99 -12.49 2.35 15.34
CA ASP A 99 -13.44 2.51 14.25
C ASP A 99 -12.72 2.50 12.89
N PHE A 100 -13.39 1.90 11.90
CA PHE A 100 -12.83 1.87 10.55
C PHE A 100 -12.63 3.30 10.02
N PRO A 101 -11.39 3.69 9.65
CA PRO A 101 -11.10 5.05 9.23
C PRO A 101 -11.77 5.38 7.89
N LYS A 102 -12.30 6.59 7.79
CA LYS A 102 -12.82 7.14 6.54
C LYS A 102 -11.87 8.22 6.05
N TRP A 103 -11.45 8.11 4.81
CA TRP A 103 -10.59 9.12 4.16
C TRP A 103 -11.45 10.11 3.41
N ASP A 104 -11.08 11.39 3.44
CA ASP A 104 -11.77 12.46 2.74
C ASP A 104 -11.90 12.17 1.23
N THR A 105 -10.85 11.61 0.62
CA THR A 105 -10.83 11.22 -0.79
C THR A 105 -11.92 10.22 -1.16
N THR A 106 -12.33 9.35 -0.23
CA THR A 106 -13.38 8.34 -0.47
C THR A 106 -14.80 8.90 -0.35
N MET A 107 -14.93 10.14 0.14
CA MET A 107 -16.21 10.80 0.37
C MET A 107 -16.52 11.87 -0.68
N LEU A 108 -15.65 12.08 -1.65
CA LEU A 108 -15.82 13.11 -2.67
C LEU A 108 -16.84 12.66 -3.71
N PRO A 109 -17.80 13.53 -4.06
CA PRO A 109 -18.67 13.28 -5.21
C PRO A 109 -17.84 13.27 -6.48
N ASP A 110 -18.28 12.55 -7.48
CA ASP A 110 -17.69 12.49 -8.82
C ASP A 110 -16.24 11.96 -8.87
N VAL A 111 -15.83 11.21 -7.83
CA VAL A 111 -14.56 10.50 -7.77
C VAL A 111 -14.80 9.01 -7.75
N GLU A 112 -14.26 8.31 -8.73
CA GLU A 112 -14.18 6.87 -8.77
C GLU A 112 -12.84 6.41 -8.23
N MET A 113 -12.85 5.44 -7.32
CA MET A 113 -11.65 4.83 -6.76
C MET A 113 -11.52 3.40 -7.26
N VAL A 114 -10.46 3.14 -8.02
CA VAL A 114 -10.19 1.82 -8.61
C VAL A 114 -9.06 1.15 -7.81
N PRO A 115 -9.31 -0.01 -7.18
CA PRO A 115 -8.29 -0.70 -6.42
C PRO A 115 -7.21 -1.30 -7.33
N TYR A 116 -5.96 -1.23 -6.89
CA TYR A 116 -4.84 -1.89 -7.54
C TYR A 116 -3.80 -2.37 -6.54
N SER A 117 -2.92 -3.25 -7.01
CA SER A 117 -1.77 -3.71 -6.24
C SER A 117 -0.53 -3.79 -7.12
N ILE A 118 0.64 -3.61 -6.52
CA ILE A 118 1.94 -3.82 -7.17
C ILE A 118 2.87 -4.52 -6.21
N HIS A 119 3.48 -5.60 -6.65
CA HIS A 119 4.46 -6.37 -5.89
C HIS A 119 5.87 -5.79 -6.06
N TYR A 120 6.61 -5.66 -4.95
CA TYR A 120 8.00 -5.23 -4.91
C TYR A 120 8.86 -6.25 -4.15
N PRO A 121 9.86 -6.87 -4.79
CA PRO A 121 10.78 -7.79 -4.13
C PRO A 121 11.88 -7.02 -3.37
N CYS A 122 11.47 -6.15 -2.47
CA CYS A 122 12.34 -5.38 -1.61
C CYS A 122 11.63 -4.94 -0.33
N ASN A 123 12.40 -4.42 0.61
CA ASN A 123 11.87 -3.95 1.89
C ASN A 123 10.92 -2.77 1.70
N TRP A 124 9.80 -2.80 2.41
CA TRP A 124 8.73 -1.81 2.37
C TRP A 124 9.19 -0.38 2.65
N LEU A 125 10.25 -0.21 3.44
CA LEU A 125 10.75 1.11 3.80
C LEU A 125 11.32 1.86 2.59
N GLN A 126 11.98 1.14 1.65
CA GLN A 126 12.49 1.72 0.40
C GLN A 126 11.37 2.37 -0.42
N ILE A 127 10.20 1.73 -0.46
CA ILE A 127 9.01 2.25 -1.14
C ILE A 127 8.42 3.47 -0.41
N CYS A 128 8.39 3.43 0.93
CA CYS A 128 7.89 4.56 1.73
C CYS A 128 8.83 5.78 1.66
N GLU A 129 10.12 5.56 1.61
CA GLU A 129 11.13 6.61 1.49
C GLU A 129 11.03 7.39 0.19
N ASN A 130 10.73 6.70 -0.92
CA ASN A 130 10.49 7.34 -2.21
C ASN A 130 9.37 8.41 -2.13
N THR A 131 8.31 8.17 -1.36
CA THR A 131 7.25 9.16 -1.16
C THR A 131 7.75 10.42 -0.43
N MET A 132 8.79 10.29 0.41
CA MET A 132 9.37 11.42 1.15
C MET A 132 10.63 12.00 0.49
N ASP A 133 10.94 11.55 -0.72
CA ASP A 133 12.01 12.07 -1.56
C ASP A 133 11.44 12.81 -2.80
N PRO A 134 11.13 14.09 -2.72
CA PRO A 134 10.62 14.83 -3.87
C PRO A 134 11.66 15.09 -4.97
N TRP A 135 12.95 14.95 -4.67
CA TRP A 135 14.00 15.25 -5.62
C TRP A 135 14.21 14.19 -6.69
N HIS A 136 13.84 12.90 -6.42
CA HIS A 136 13.92 11.88 -7.45
C HIS A 136 13.05 12.23 -8.66
N THR A 137 11.92 12.92 -8.46
CA THR A 137 11.02 13.28 -9.54
C THR A 137 11.64 14.19 -10.59
N VAL A 138 12.59 15.05 -10.18
CA VAL A 138 13.29 16.00 -11.07
C VAL A 138 14.15 15.27 -12.11
N PHE A 139 14.74 14.15 -11.73
CA PHE A 139 15.60 13.35 -12.60
C PHE A 139 14.86 12.16 -13.18
N LEU A 140 14.35 11.30 -12.32
CA LEU A 140 13.76 10.02 -12.71
C LEU A 140 12.53 10.18 -13.61
N HIS A 141 11.68 11.18 -13.32
CA HIS A 141 10.44 11.39 -14.07
C HIS A 141 10.48 12.47 -15.14
N ALA A 142 11.60 13.16 -15.31
CA ALA A 142 11.64 14.27 -16.25
C ALA A 142 12.96 14.45 -17.01
N ARG A 143 14.06 13.77 -16.65
CA ARG A 143 15.38 14.01 -17.25
C ARG A 143 16.15 12.76 -17.64
N VAL A 144 15.87 11.60 -17.03
CA VAL A 144 16.70 10.41 -17.24
C VAL A 144 16.42 9.77 -18.60
N THR A 145 15.15 9.66 -18.97
CA THR A 145 14.74 9.07 -20.25
C THR A 145 13.74 9.96 -20.99
N ASP A 146 12.46 9.84 -20.62
CA ASP A 146 11.36 10.61 -21.18
C ASP A 146 10.64 11.38 -20.09
N ILE A 147 9.81 12.33 -20.47
CA ILE A 147 8.93 13.05 -19.57
C ILE A 147 7.76 12.13 -19.22
N HIS A 148 7.72 11.60 -17.98
CA HIS A 148 6.69 10.66 -17.57
C HIS A 148 5.34 11.32 -17.26
N PHE A 149 5.36 12.55 -16.70
CA PHE A 149 4.15 13.24 -16.23
C PHE A 149 3.96 14.62 -16.85
N GLY A 150 5.01 15.42 -16.92
CA GLY A 150 4.97 16.76 -17.51
C GLY A 150 6.35 17.41 -17.42
N ASP A 151 6.64 18.36 -18.32
CA ASP A 151 7.92 19.04 -18.45
C ASP A 151 8.30 19.84 -17.19
N THR A 152 7.31 20.37 -16.46
CA THR A 152 7.51 21.13 -15.23
C THR A 152 8.00 20.30 -14.05
N TRP A 153 7.88 18.98 -14.10
CA TRP A 153 8.42 18.06 -13.08
C TRP A 153 9.96 18.09 -13.04
N GLY A 154 10.61 18.43 -14.16
CA GLY A 154 12.06 18.63 -14.24
C GLY A 154 12.58 19.89 -13.59
N ILE A 155 11.71 20.74 -13.04
CA ILE A 155 12.08 21.97 -12.32
C ILE A 155 12.34 21.62 -10.86
N ALA A 156 13.50 22.04 -10.33
CA ALA A 156 13.84 21.79 -8.93
C ALA A 156 12.92 22.59 -7.98
N PRO A 157 12.18 21.92 -7.07
CA PRO A 157 11.31 22.61 -6.13
C PRO A 157 12.09 23.15 -4.91
N VAL A 158 11.52 24.18 -4.30
CA VAL A 158 11.84 24.50 -2.91
C VAL A 158 11.01 23.57 -2.03
N THR A 159 11.66 22.72 -1.25
CA THR A 159 11.01 21.70 -0.42
C THR A 159 11.00 22.09 1.04
N GLN A 160 9.85 21.91 1.70
CA GLN A 160 9.70 22.08 3.15
C GLN A 160 9.02 20.87 3.73
N PHE A 161 9.53 20.36 4.86
CA PHE A 161 9.00 19.19 5.54
C PHE A 161 8.43 19.57 6.90
N TYR A 162 7.28 19.01 7.23
CA TYR A 162 6.57 19.26 8.48
C TYR A 162 6.23 17.95 9.17
N GLU A 163 6.67 17.81 10.41
CA GLU A 163 6.35 16.65 11.24
C GLU A 163 5.11 16.96 12.11
N LYS A 164 4.14 16.07 12.10
CA LYS A 164 2.96 16.07 12.97
C LYS A 164 2.91 14.73 13.75
N PRO A 165 2.11 14.62 14.81
CA PRO A 165 2.08 13.40 15.64
C PRO A 165 2.00 12.09 14.85
N HIS A 166 1.13 12.01 13.85
CA HIS A 166 0.89 10.78 13.09
C HIS A 166 1.37 10.82 11.63
N LYS A 167 1.86 11.97 11.15
CA LYS A 167 2.27 12.13 9.75
C LYS A 167 3.47 13.04 9.55
N ILE A 168 4.10 12.89 8.39
CA ILE A 168 5.00 13.84 7.80
C ILE A 168 4.36 14.31 6.51
N TYR A 169 4.37 15.61 6.25
CA TYR A 169 4.00 16.12 4.94
C TYR A 169 5.08 17.06 4.41
N ALA A 170 5.21 17.06 3.10
CA ALA A 170 6.12 17.91 2.37
C ALA A 170 5.31 18.88 1.51
N THR A 171 5.77 20.11 1.42
CA THR A 171 5.37 21.05 0.37
C THR A 171 6.50 21.24 -0.62
N LEU A 172 6.17 21.16 -1.89
CA LEU A 172 7.05 21.33 -3.02
C LEU A 172 6.58 22.57 -3.77
N THR A 173 7.37 23.61 -3.71
CA THR A 173 7.06 24.91 -4.33
C THR A 173 7.90 25.09 -5.59
N TYR A 174 7.24 25.20 -6.72
CA TYR A 174 7.84 25.45 -8.03
C TYR A 174 7.50 26.84 -8.52
N ARG A 175 8.42 27.43 -9.26
CA ARG A 175 8.14 28.63 -10.02
C ARG A 175 7.95 28.23 -11.50
N ILE A 176 6.74 28.40 -12.03
CA ILE A 176 6.39 28.09 -13.39
C ILE A 176 5.99 29.40 -14.06
N GLU A 177 6.90 29.94 -14.87
CA GLU A 177 6.70 31.25 -15.54
C GLU A 177 6.42 32.37 -14.52
N ASP A 178 5.23 32.94 -14.51
CA ASP A 178 4.75 33.96 -13.57
C ASP A 178 3.97 33.39 -12.38
N LYS A 179 3.80 32.07 -12.29
CA LYS A 179 3.00 31.38 -11.27
C LYS A 179 3.85 30.65 -10.25
N ILE A 180 3.27 30.47 -9.09
CA ILE A 180 3.79 29.59 -8.04
C ILE A 180 2.91 28.34 -7.98
N TRP A 181 3.51 27.20 -8.27
CA TRP A 181 2.86 25.91 -8.16
C TRP A 181 3.28 25.21 -6.88
N VAL A 182 2.34 24.94 -6.00
CA VAL A 182 2.58 24.24 -4.72
C VAL A 182 1.96 22.86 -4.79
N ARG A 183 2.79 21.85 -4.65
CA ARG A 183 2.37 20.47 -4.46
C ARG A 183 2.57 20.06 -3.01
N SER A 184 1.75 19.14 -2.55
CA SER A 184 1.91 18.50 -1.26
C SER A 184 1.85 16.99 -1.40
N GLN A 185 2.60 16.31 -0.57
CA GLN A 185 2.54 14.87 -0.40
C GLN A 185 2.67 14.53 1.06
N GLU A 186 2.02 13.46 1.49
CA GLU A 186 2.06 13.08 2.90
C GLU A 186 2.28 11.57 3.08
N THR A 187 2.93 11.25 4.19
CA THR A 187 3.05 9.90 4.70
C THR A 187 2.54 9.86 6.13
N ILE A 188 1.56 9.01 6.36
CA ILE A 188 1.03 8.69 7.69
C ILE A 188 1.67 7.38 8.13
N SER A 189 2.28 7.40 9.31
CA SER A 189 2.97 6.21 9.84
C SER A 189 2.02 5.02 10.02
N PRO A 190 2.46 3.79 9.74
CA PRO A 190 3.82 3.47 9.28
C PRO A 190 4.02 3.59 7.76
N SER A 191 3.00 3.34 6.93
CA SER A 191 3.20 3.07 5.50
C SER A 191 2.09 3.60 4.58
N PHE A 192 1.18 4.41 5.12
CA PHE A 192 0.12 5.05 4.33
C PHE A 192 0.61 6.34 3.70
N SER A 193 0.24 6.57 2.44
CA SER A 193 0.54 7.82 1.74
C SER A 193 -0.52 8.23 0.75
N GLN A 194 -0.63 9.54 0.54
CA GLN A 194 -1.44 10.14 -0.50
C GLN A 194 -0.55 10.97 -1.41
N VAL A 195 -0.77 10.83 -2.72
CA VAL A 195 -0.02 11.51 -3.77
C VAL A 195 -1.00 12.29 -4.65
N GLY A 196 -0.67 13.54 -4.94
CA GLY A 196 -1.49 14.43 -5.77
C GLY A 196 -1.51 14.03 -7.24
N ALA A 197 -2.24 14.78 -8.04
CA ALA A 197 -2.41 14.52 -9.47
C ALA A 197 -1.07 14.51 -10.23
N TRP A 198 -0.98 13.61 -11.22
CA TRP A 198 0.25 13.34 -11.97
C TRP A 198 0.48 14.28 -13.14
N TRP A 199 -0.60 14.59 -13.88
CA TRP A 199 -0.51 15.33 -15.13
C TRP A 199 -0.69 16.84 -15.00
N GLU A 200 -0.66 17.36 -13.78
CA GLU A 200 -0.67 18.78 -13.54
C GLU A 200 0.66 19.43 -13.93
N THR A 201 0.58 20.52 -14.71
CA THR A 201 1.75 21.27 -15.18
C THR A 201 2.08 22.49 -14.31
N GLY A 202 1.17 22.92 -13.45
CA GLY A 202 1.29 24.16 -12.67
C GLY A 202 1.08 25.44 -13.48
N ARG A 203 0.71 25.34 -14.78
CA ARG A 203 0.39 26.47 -15.66
C ARG A 203 -1.04 26.97 -15.51
N GLU A 204 -1.92 26.10 -15.03
CA GLU A 204 -3.31 26.43 -14.80
C GLU A 204 -3.52 27.03 -13.42
N GLU A 205 -4.48 27.94 -13.29
CA GLU A 205 -4.89 28.49 -12.01
C GLU A 205 -5.81 27.48 -11.31
N LYS A 206 -5.34 26.93 -10.18
CA LYS A 206 -6.03 25.91 -9.43
C LYS A 206 -5.78 26.04 -7.93
N TYR A 207 -6.84 26.14 -7.16
CA TYR A 207 -6.75 26.35 -5.71
C TYR A 207 -6.79 25.07 -4.88
N PHE A 208 -7.24 23.96 -5.46
CA PHE A 208 -7.35 22.67 -4.78
C PHE A 208 -6.70 21.56 -5.57
N LYS A 209 -6.05 20.67 -4.83
CA LYS A 209 -5.56 19.39 -5.33
C LYS A 209 -6.24 18.26 -4.60
N ARG A 210 -6.49 17.18 -5.35
CA ARG A 210 -7.02 15.93 -4.81
C ARG A 210 -5.98 14.84 -4.98
N ALA A 211 -5.95 13.88 -4.05
CA ALA A 211 -5.08 12.73 -4.20
C ALA A 211 -5.53 11.89 -5.41
N SER A 212 -4.62 11.64 -6.33
CA SER A 212 -4.85 10.70 -7.42
C SER A 212 -4.52 9.27 -7.03
N ILE A 213 -3.71 9.10 -5.99
CA ILE A 213 -3.41 7.79 -5.39
C ILE A 213 -3.51 7.90 -3.88
N THR A 214 -4.16 6.90 -3.30
CA THR A 214 -4.18 6.62 -1.86
C THR A 214 -3.64 5.21 -1.67
N LYS A 215 -2.48 5.06 -1.03
CA LYS A 215 -1.75 3.80 -0.98
C LYS A 215 -1.25 3.39 0.39
N TRP A 216 -1.17 2.10 0.59
CA TRP A 216 -0.46 1.43 1.69
C TRP A 216 0.66 0.59 1.12
N THR A 217 1.83 0.66 1.74
CA THR A 217 2.93 -0.27 1.47
C THR A 217 2.90 -1.34 2.56
N ILE A 218 2.50 -2.55 2.21
CA ILE A 218 2.26 -3.66 3.14
C ILE A 218 3.44 -4.62 3.05
N PRO A 219 4.25 -4.78 4.09
CA PRO A 219 5.30 -5.78 4.13
C PRO A 219 4.70 -7.19 4.16
N HIS A 220 5.15 -8.06 3.28
CA HIS A 220 4.97 -9.49 3.42
C HIS A 220 5.94 -10.01 4.48
N ASP A 221 7.21 -9.63 4.35
CA ASP A 221 8.27 -9.86 5.32
C ASP A 221 9.35 -8.76 5.23
N ASN A 222 10.58 -9.05 5.61
CA ASN A 222 11.67 -8.07 5.61
C ASN A 222 12.21 -7.72 4.22
N GLU A 223 12.00 -8.56 3.22
CA GLU A 223 12.62 -8.47 1.90
C GLU A 223 11.61 -8.34 0.77
N ASP A 224 10.34 -8.36 1.12
CA ASP A 224 9.24 -8.38 0.14
C ASP A 224 8.04 -7.57 0.63
N CYS A 225 7.42 -6.80 -0.25
CA CYS A 225 6.25 -6.00 0.07
C CYS A 225 5.32 -5.82 -1.12
N MET A 226 4.14 -5.29 -0.84
CA MET A 226 3.14 -4.95 -1.84
C MET A 226 2.59 -3.55 -1.59
N ILE A 227 2.46 -2.75 -2.65
CA ILE A 227 1.56 -1.61 -2.64
C ILE A 227 0.15 -2.12 -2.85
N ILE A 228 -0.76 -1.74 -1.95
CA ILE A 228 -2.21 -1.89 -2.11
C ILE A 228 -2.79 -0.49 -2.08
N ALA A 229 -3.59 -0.13 -3.08
CA ALA A 229 -3.95 1.26 -3.28
C ALA A 229 -5.27 1.45 -4.02
N TRP A 230 -5.77 2.67 -3.97
CA TRP A 230 -6.77 3.18 -4.90
C TRP A 230 -6.12 4.20 -5.85
N ARG A 231 -6.41 4.03 -7.12
CA ARG A 231 -6.24 5.05 -8.15
C ARG A 231 -7.55 5.80 -8.30
N SER A 232 -7.54 7.11 -8.13
CA SER A 232 -8.74 7.94 -8.16
C SER A 232 -8.90 8.61 -9.53
N PHE A 233 -10.10 8.54 -10.09
CA PHE A 233 -10.48 9.15 -11.36
C PHE A 233 -11.61 10.15 -11.14
N GLY A 234 -11.66 11.19 -11.95
CA GLY A 234 -12.71 12.18 -11.92
C GLY A 234 -12.25 13.56 -12.37
N PRO A 235 -13.18 14.48 -12.69
CA PRO A 235 -12.86 15.80 -13.26
C PRO A 235 -11.94 16.66 -12.39
N GLY A 236 -11.98 16.47 -11.07
CA GLY A 236 -11.11 17.20 -10.14
C GLY A 236 -9.71 16.62 -9.97
N ILE A 237 -9.42 15.47 -10.58
CA ILE A 237 -8.15 14.73 -10.44
C ILE A 237 -7.44 14.63 -11.79
N ASP A 238 -8.19 14.29 -12.83
CA ASP A 238 -7.74 14.11 -14.20
C ASP A 238 -8.72 14.81 -15.15
N PRO A 239 -8.69 16.14 -15.21
CA PRO A 239 -9.69 16.92 -15.96
C PRO A 239 -9.61 16.71 -17.48
N GLU A 240 -8.45 16.30 -17.98
CA GLU A 240 -8.23 16.04 -19.42
C GLU A 240 -8.42 14.57 -19.81
N GLY A 241 -8.69 13.69 -18.83
CA GLY A 241 -8.92 12.27 -19.06
C GLY A 241 -7.69 11.52 -19.57
N GLN A 242 -6.50 11.87 -19.09
CA GLN A 242 -5.24 11.25 -19.50
C GLN A 242 -5.01 9.88 -18.85
N GLY A 243 -5.71 9.59 -17.74
CA GLY A 243 -5.62 8.32 -17.06
C GLY A 243 -6.38 7.20 -17.77
N ASP A 244 -5.83 6.01 -17.79
CA ASP A 244 -6.46 4.81 -18.37
C ASP A 244 -6.92 3.85 -17.27
N ARG A 245 -8.22 3.93 -16.95
CA ARG A 245 -8.84 3.07 -15.96
C ARG A 245 -8.67 1.57 -16.25
N SER A 246 -8.62 1.18 -17.53
CA SER A 246 -8.52 -0.23 -17.94
C SER A 246 -7.16 -0.85 -17.57
N MET A 247 -6.16 -0.01 -17.35
CA MET A 247 -4.82 -0.41 -16.93
C MET A 247 -4.68 -0.58 -15.42
N VAL A 248 -5.70 -0.25 -14.61
CA VAL A 248 -5.62 -0.28 -13.15
C VAL A 248 -6.18 -1.57 -12.59
N GLY A 249 -5.34 -2.31 -11.85
CA GLY A 249 -5.75 -3.59 -11.27
C GLY A 249 -4.61 -4.34 -10.58
N LYS A 250 -4.71 -5.66 -10.56
CA LYS A 250 -3.68 -6.51 -9.94
C LYS A 250 -2.37 -6.45 -10.73
N ASN A 251 -1.30 -6.01 -10.09
CA ASN A 251 0.03 -5.79 -10.68
C ASN A 251 0.00 -4.89 -11.93
N SER A 252 -0.89 -3.90 -11.94
CA SER A 252 -1.04 -3.00 -13.07
C SER A 252 -1.57 -1.63 -12.63
N VAL A 253 -1.08 -0.58 -13.22
CA VAL A 253 -1.50 0.81 -13.02
C VAL A 253 -1.27 1.63 -14.28
N ASP A 254 -2.01 2.72 -14.45
CA ASP A 254 -2.07 3.54 -15.67
C ASP A 254 -0.89 4.50 -15.88
N PHE A 255 0.22 4.30 -15.19
CA PHE A 255 1.45 5.05 -15.43
C PHE A 255 2.66 4.12 -15.50
N PRO A 256 3.66 4.45 -16.32
CA PRO A 256 4.74 3.54 -16.68
C PRO A 256 5.72 3.29 -15.53
N GLY A 257 6.45 2.18 -15.62
CA GLY A 257 7.62 1.90 -14.80
C GLY A 257 7.33 1.60 -13.33
N GLN A 258 6.12 1.12 -13.00
CA GLN A 258 5.74 0.82 -11.61
C GLN A 258 5.75 -0.68 -11.29
N THR A 259 5.76 -1.55 -12.30
CA THR A 259 5.50 -2.98 -12.09
C THR A 259 6.70 -3.88 -12.30
N GLY A 260 7.75 -3.41 -12.98
CA GLY A 260 8.91 -4.22 -13.37
C GLY A 260 8.60 -5.33 -14.38
N GLN A 261 7.44 -5.30 -15.03
CA GLN A 261 7.00 -6.34 -15.98
C GLN A 261 7.60 -6.18 -17.39
N GLU A 262 8.11 -5.00 -17.69
CA GLU A 262 8.75 -4.73 -18.97
C GLU A 262 10.04 -5.55 -19.14
N PRO A 263 10.44 -5.89 -20.38
CA PRO A 263 11.70 -6.58 -20.64
C PRO A 263 12.91 -5.86 -20.02
N TYR A 264 13.89 -6.62 -19.55
CA TYR A 264 15.07 -6.07 -18.86
C TYR A 264 15.78 -4.99 -19.68
N GLU A 265 15.99 -5.21 -21.00
CA GLU A 265 16.67 -4.27 -21.90
C GLU A 265 15.88 -2.96 -22.06
N TYR A 266 14.55 -3.03 -22.00
CA TYR A 266 13.71 -1.85 -22.00
C TYR A 266 13.87 -1.08 -20.68
N ARG A 267 13.71 -1.75 -19.54
CA ARG A 267 13.83 -1.15 -18.20
C ARG A 267 15.20 -0.54 -17.95
N GLN A 268 16.28 -1.16 -18.48
CA GLN A 268 17.62 -0.61 -18.38
C GLN A 268 17.76 0.74 -19.08
N ARG A 269 17.04 0.95 -20.17
CA ARG A 269 17.05 2.21 -20.93
C ARG A 269 16.00 3.23 -20.44
N HIS A 270 14.95 2.74 -19.79
CA HIS A 270 13.81 3.53 -19.31
C HIS A 270 13.56 3.21 -17.83
N PRO A 271 14.54 3.44 -16.95
CA PRO A 271 14.36 3.17 -15.51
C PRO A 271 13.30 4.11 -14.93
N ASN A 272 12.57 3.58 -13.95
CA ASN A 272 11.52 4.32 -13.24
C ASN A 272 11.52 3.93 -11.76
N ASP A 273 10.48 4.24 -11.03
CA ASP A 273 10.36 3.99 -9.58
C ASP A 273 10.70 2.55 -9.20
N TYR A 274 10.16 1.58 -9.96
CA TYR A 274 10.41 0.17 -9.69
C TYR A 274 11.91 -0.16 -9.71
N GLU A 275 12.61 0.23 -10.77
CA GLU A 275 14.05 -0.03 -10.92
C GLU A 275 14.86 0.71 -9.85
N ALA A 276 14.52 1.97 -9.58
CA ALA A 276 15.22 2.78 -8.58
C ALA A 276 15.10 2.20 -7.17
N GLN A 277 13.94 1.68 -6.82
CA GLN A 277 13.66 1.14 -5.49
C GLN A 277 14.19 -0.29 -5.33
N VAL A 278 13.91 -1.19 -6.29
CA VAL A 278 14.32 -2.60 -6.21
C VAL A 278 15.83 -2.77 -6.37
N SER A 279 16.49 -1.94 -7.16
CA SER A 279 17.94 -2.02 -7.37
C SER A 279 18.79 -1.66 -6.14
N GLN A 280 18.18 -1.10 -5.10
CA GLN A 280 18.86 -0.88 -3.81
C GLN A 280 19.12 -2.20 -3.05
N GLY A 281 18.64 -3.34 -3.57
CA GLY A 281 18.69 -4.65 -2.96
C GLY A 281 17.44 -5.01 -2.18
N SER A 282 17.33 -6.25 -1.73
CA SER A 282 16.17 -6.71 -0.96
C SER A 282 16.01 -5.92 0.35
N ILE A 283 17.13 -5.57 1.00
CA ILE A 283 17.19 -4.64 2.13
C ILE A 283 18.32 -3.65 1.88
N ASN A 284 17.99 -2.36 1.76
CA ASN A 284 18.98 -1.32 1.58
C ASN A 284 19.89 -1.18 2.80
N ALA A 285 21.20 -1.24 2.58
CA ALA A 285 22.21 -1.08 3.63
C ALA A 285 22.42 0.40 3.99
N HIS A 286 21.63 0.94 4.92
CA HIS A 286 21.69 2.35 5.32
C HIS A 286 23.09 2.84 5.74
N ALA A 287 23.96 1.95 6.21
CA ALA A 287 25.34 2.30 6.55
C ALA A 287 26.22 2.64 5.32
N ALA A 288 25.79 2.25 4.12
CA ALA A 288 26.46 2.56 2.87
C ALA A 288 25.93 3.82 2.17
N GLU A 289 24.90 4.46 2.72
CA GLU A 289 24.29 5.65 2.14
C GLU A 289 25.06 6.95 2.52
N ASN A 290 24.95 7.93 1.66
CA ASN A 290 25.49 9.27 1.91
C ASN A 290 24.36 10.29 1.72
N LEU A 291 23.52 10.45 2.74
CA LEU A 291 22.38 11.36 2.72
C LEU A 291 22.82 12.82 2.66
N GLY A 292 22.21 13.59 1.77
CA GLY A 292 22.42 15.01 1.58
C GLY A 292 21.30 15.90 2.12
N SER A 293 21.35 17.17 1.76
CA SER A 293 20.34 18.16 2.18
C SER A 293 18.97 17.93 1.53
N THR A 294 18.91 17.24 0.40
CA THR A 294 17.69 16.86 -0.32
C THR A 294 16.92 15.74 0.37
N ASP A 295 17.63 14.90 1.16
CA ASP A 295 17.09 13.69 1.78
C ASP A 295 16.46 13.95 3.17
N LYS A 296 16.16 15.19 3.50
CA LYS A 296 15.55 15.55 4.80
C LYS A 296 14.25 14.81 5.08
N GLY A 297 13.44 14.56 4.05
CA GLY A 297 12.18 13.83 4.19
C GLY A 297 12.40 12.37 4.60
N VAL A 298 13.37 11.71 3.98
CA VAL A 298 13.81 10.35 4.32
C VAL A 298 14.31 10.30 5.77
N ALA A 299 15.17 11.24 6.14
CA ALA A 299 15.70 11.33 7.51
C ALA A 299 14.59 11.54 8.55
N TYR A 300 13.56 12.35 8.23
CA TYR A 300 12.41 12.57 9.11
C TYR A 300 11.56 11.31 9.25
N LEU A 301 11.27 10.60 8.15
CA LEU A 301 10.52 9.34 8.18
C LEU A 301 11.24 8.30 9.04
N ARG A 302 12.53 8.06 8.82
CA ARG A 302 13.35 7.12 9.61
C ARG A 302 13.35 7.47 11.09
N ARG A 303 13.53 8.76 11.43
CA ARG A 303 13.49 9.21 12.82
C ARG A 303 12.14 8.96 13.47
N LYS A 304 11.03 9.22 12.76
CA LYS A 304 9.69 9.02 13.25
C LYS A 304 9.40 7.54 13.51
N LEU A 305 9.75 6.66 12.58
CA LEU A 305 9.60 5.22 12.74
C LEU A 305 10.42 4.68 13.93
N ARG A 306 11.69 5.11 14.08
CA ARG A 306 12.51 4.72 15.24
C ARG A 306 11.91 5.18 16.58
N ARG A 307 11.29 6.35 16.63
CA ARG A 307 10.58 6.83 17.83
C ARG A 307 9.36 5.97 18.14
N ALA A 308 8.58 5.63 17.11
CA ALA A 308 7.41 4.77 17.28
C ALA A 308 7.80 3.38 17.79
N ILE A 309 8.83 2.75 17.22
CA ILE A 309 9.35 1.45 17.69
C ILE A 309 9.79 1.52 19.16
N ARG A 310 10.50 2.57 19.55
CA ARG A 310 10.95 2.73 20.95
C ARG A 310 9.80 2.98 21.95
N ALA A 311 8.68 3.48 21.49
CA ALA A 311 7.51 3.73 22.34
C ALA A 311 6.69 2.46 22.61
N ILE A 312 6.91 1.38 21.85
CA ILE A 312 6.27 0.07 22.03
C ILE A 312 7.10 -0.84 22.94
N GLN A 313 8.40 -0.61 23.02
CA GLN A 313 9.33 -1.32 23.93
C GLN A 313 9.25 -0.79 25.37
#